data_9a43df1ddf88043b316c2a98513ac7e6
#
_entry.id   9a43df1ddf88043b316c2a98513ac7e6
#
_cell.length_a   1.000
_cell.length_b   1.000
_cell.length_c   1.000
_cell.angle_alpha   90.00
_cell.angle_beta   90.00
_cell.angle_gamma   90.00
#
_symmetry.space_group_name_H-M   'P 1'
#
loop_
_entity.id
_entity.type
_entity.pdbx_description
1 polymer ?
#
loop_
_entity_poly.entity_id
_entity_poly.type
_entity_poly.pdbx_seq_one_letter_code
_entity_poly.pdbx_strand_id
1 'polypeptide(L)'
;MIFGSSPLESSLNAQKAIDFDSEIAPILISRCLECHSGSEPEQGLDLSTHESAMRGGKGGFALVPLDLEGSLLWKQVESNEMPPENPLSKSEKDSFRRWISDGAKWGKTPLSRFGESTDQRAGSDWWSLQPVQRPSVPSGAVN
;
A
#
# COMPACT_ATOMS: atom_id res chain seq x y z
N MET A 1 59.61 -11.32 11.66
CA MET A 1 58.25 -11.84 11.88
C MET A 1 57.31 -10.65 11.76
N ILE A 2 56.61 -10.56 10.66
CA ILE A 2 55.71 -9.45 10.36
C ILE A 2 54.30 -10.02 10.49
N PHE A 3 53.56 -9.62 11.53
CA PHE A 3 52.14 -9.96 11.69
C PHE A 3 51.32 -9.04 10.79
N GLY A 4 50.83 -9.59 9.70
CA GLY A 4 49.84 -8.91 8.85
C GLY A 4 48.48 -8.90 9.55
N SER A 5 48.04 -7.72 9.98
CA SER A 5 46.66 -7.49 10.40
C SER A 5 45.80 -7.37 9.15
N SER A 6 44.97 -8.37 8.88
CA SER A 6 43.92 -8.28 7.89
C SER A 6 42.80 -7.34 8.42
N PRO A 7 42.38 -6.33 7.67
CA PRO A 7 41.19 -5.58 8.04
C PRO A 7 39.99 -6.51 7.87
N LEU A 8 39.24 -6.71 8.94
CA LEU A 8 37.88 -7.25 8.90
C LEU A 8 37.02 -6.24 8.15
N GLU A 9 36.79 -6.49 6.88
CA GLU A 9 35.77 -5.81 6.11
C GLU A 9 34.39 -6.19 6.70
N SER A 10 33.92 -5.35 7.62
CA SER A 10 32.51 -5.33 8.02
C SER A 10 31.71 -4.95 6.79
N SER A 11 31.27 -5.94 6.04
CA SER A 11 30.20 -5.75 5.05
C SER A 11 28.96 -5.28 5.80
N LEU A 12 28.83 -3.97 5.97
CA LEU A 12 27.57 -3.32 6.27
C LEU A 12 26.67 -3.58 5.07
N ASN A 13 25.91 -4.67 5.14
CA ASN A 13 24.83 -4.94 4.23
C ASN A 13 23.81 -3.80 4.45
N ALA A 14 23.97 -2.70 3.73
CA ALA A 14 23.03 -1.59 3.71
C ALA A 14 21.73 -2.15 3.14
N GLN A 15 20.84 -2.60 4.02
CA GLN A 15 19.54 -3.08 3.65
C GLN A 15 18.84 -1.96 2.88
N LYS A 16 18.51 -2.22 1.61
CA LYS A 16 17.82 -1.27 0.76
C LYS A 16 16.60 -0.75 1.51
N ALA A 17 16.45 0.58 1.56
CA ALA A 17 15.28 1.21 2.16
C ALA A 17 14.01 0.69 1.48
N ILE A 18 12.95 0.50 2.26
CA ILE A 18 11.64 0.09 1.75
C ILE A 18 11.11 1.17 0.81
N ASP A 19 10.73 0.75 -0.38
CA ASP A 19 10.00 1.60 -1.33
C ASP A 19 8.50 1.46 -1.09
N PHE A 20 7.88 2.56 -0.67
CA PHE A 20 6.47 2.57 -0.31
C PHE A 20 5.57 2.18 -1.49
N ASP A 21 5.79 2.78 -2.66
CA ASP A 21 4.90 2.63 -3.81
C ASP A 21 4.90 1.20 -4.37
N SER A 22 6.04 0.52 -4.30
CA SER A 22 6.18 -0.85 -4.82
C SER A 22 6.02 -1.96 -3.78
N GLU A 23 6.29 -1.69 -2.49
CA GLU A 23 6.33 -2.73 -1.46
C GLU A 23 5.20 -2.62 -0.42
N ILE A 24 4.72 -1.41 -0.11
CA ILE A 24 3.71 -1.18 0.94
C ILE A 24 2.35 -0.83 0.36
N ALA A 25 2.29 0.11 -0.59
CA ALA A 25 1.03 0.55 -1.17
C ALA A 25 0.19 -0.59 -1.76
N PRO A 26 0.76 -1.57 -2.50
CA PRO A 26 -0.02 -2.70 -3.00
C PRO A 26 -0.67 -3.53 -1.89
N ILE A 27 0.00 -3.70 -0.74
CA ILE A 27 -0.55 -4.42 0.40
C ILE A 27 -1.68 -3.62 1.04
N LEU A 28 -1.48 -2.32 1.30
CA LEU A 28 -2.54 -1.44 1.81
C LEU A 28 -3.78 -1.48 0.91
N ILE A 29 -3.60 -1.32 -0.39
CA ILE A 29 -4.68 -1.30 -1.37
C ILE A 29 -5.46 -2.61 -1.38
N SER A 30 -4.77 -3.75 -1.39
CA SER A 30 -5.41 -5.06 -1.54
C SER A 30 -5.93 -5.66 -0.24
N ARG A 31 -5.41 -5.23 0.92
CA ARG A 31 -5.67 -5.88 2.21
C ARG A 31 -6.38 -4.99 3.23
N CYS A 32 -6.24 -3.66 3.10
CA CYS A 32 -6.67 -2.74 4.14
C CYS A 32 -7.74 -1.75 3.68
N LEU A 33 -7.61 -1.21 2.46
CA LEU A 33 -8.48 -0.12 2.00
C LEU A 33 -9.94 -0.53 1.77
N GLU A 34 -10.26 -1.82 1.77
CA GLU A 34 -11.65 -2.26 1.68
C GLU A 34 -12.48 -1.75 2.85
N CYS A 35 -11.92 -1.86 4.05
CA CYS A 35 -12.56 -1.43 5.28
C CYS A 35 -12.03 -0.07 5.76
N HIS A 36 -10.79 0.27 5.44
CA HIS A 36 -10.10 1.45 5.95
C HIS A 36 -9.89 2.53 4.89
N SER A 37 -10.95 2.86 4.15
CA SER A 37 -10.99 4.00 3.22
C SER A 37 -12.43 4.46 2.97
N GLY A 38 -12.58 5.62 2.32
CA GLY A 38 -13.88 6.16 1.92
C GLY A 38 -14.48 7.12 2.95
N SER A 39 -15.81 7.37 2.83
CA SER A 39 -16.51 8.37 3.64
C SER A 39 -16.74 7.93 5.09
N GLU A 40 -16.84 6.62 5.32
CA GLU A 40 -17.11 6.03 6.63
C GLU A 40 -16.19 4.82 6.88
N PRO A 41 -14.87 5.06 7.05
CA PRO A 41 -13.94 3.97 7.26
C PRO A 41 -14.15 3.30 8.61
N GLU A 42 -13.94 1.99 8.68
CA GLU A 42 -14.10 1.24 9.92
C GLU A 42 -13.22 1.80 11.04
N GLN A 43 -13.81 1.90 12.23
CA GLN A 43 -13.19 2.53 13.41
C GLN A 43 -12.67 3.96 13.14
N GLY A 44 -13.13 4.63 12.09
CA GLY A 44 -12.66 5.96 11.71
C GLY A 44 -11.22 6.01 11.23
N LEU A 45 -10.61 4.85 10.94
CA LEU A 45 -9.26 4.75 10.42
C LEU A 45 -9.27 4.75 8.90
N ASP A 46 -8.73 5.79 8.30
CA ASP A 46 -8.54 5.92 6.86
C ASP A 46 -7.05 5.80 6.52
N LEU A 47 -6.72 4.76 5.75
CA LEU A 47 -5.37 4.44 5.30
C LEU A 47 -5.11 4.85 3.85
N SER A 48 -5.98 5.64 3.25
CA SER A 48 -5.83 6.08 1.85
C SER A 48 -4.82 7.22 1.67
N THR A 49 -4.56 8.00 2.73
CA THR A 49 -3.58 9.09 2.69
C THR A 49 -2.63 9.03 3.87
N HIS A 50 -1.43 9.60 3.69
CA HIS A 50 -0.46 9.71 4.79
C HIS A 50 -1.04 10.46 5.99
N GLU A 51 -1.70 11.59 5.73
CA GLU A 51 -2.26 12.43 6.80
C GLU A 51 -3.33 11.69 7.62
N SER A 52 -4.26 10.99 6.96
CA SER A 52 -5.30 10.24 7.65
C SER A 52 -4.75 9.03 8.40
N ALA A 53 -3.78 8.31 7.83
CA ALA A 53 -3.11 7.20 8.49
C ALA A 53 -2.35 7.65 9.76
N MET A 54 -1.67 8.80 9.70
CA MET A 54 -0.98 9.37 10.86
C MET A 54 -1.94 9.87 11.94
N ARG A 55 -3.12 10.38 11.56
CA ARG A 55 -4.15 10.78 12.52
C ARG A 55 -4.68 9.58 13.30
N GLY A 56 -4.75 8.41 12.66
CA GLY A 56 -5.29 7.19 13.25
C GLY A 56 -6.83 7.17 13.31
N GLY A 57 -7.36 6.30 14.13
CA GLY A 57 -8.79 6.09 14.31
C GLY A 57 -9.21 6.10 15.78
N LYS A 58 -10.38 5.53 16.10
CA LYS A 58 -10.91 5.48 17.46
C LYS A 58 -10.01 4.76 18.46
N GLY A 59 -9.15 3.83 17.98
CA GLY A 59 -8.20 3.10 18.82
C GLY A 59 -6.93 3.86 19.14
N GLY A 60 -6.67 5.01 18.54
CA GLY A 60 -5.46 5.80 18.71
C GLY A 60 -4.64 5.95 17.41
N PHE A 61 -3.36 6.24 17.57
CA PHE A 61 -2.45 6.41 16.44
C PHE A 61 -2.22 5.08 15.69
N ALA A 62 -2.58 5.05 14.42
CA ALA A 62 -2.34 3.86 13.60
C ALA A 62 -0.86 3.68 13.29
N LEU A 63 -0.15 4.78 13.00
CA LEU A 63 1.27 4.81 12.67
C LEU A 63 2.00 5.80 13.58
N VAL A 64 3.08 5.33 14.17
CA VAL A 64 4.07 6.16 14.85
C VAL A 64 5.42 5.89 14.18
N PRO A 65 5.95 6.81 13.37
CA PRO A 65 7.22 6.60 12.68
C PRO A 65 8.35 6.23 13.63
N LEU A 66 9.17 5.26 13.27
CA LEU A 66 10.28 4.73 14.06
C LEU A 66 9.88 3.98 15.34
N ASP A 67 8.59 3.83 15.61
CA ASP A 67 8.08 3.18 16.82
C ASP A 67 7.03 2.11 16.49
N LEU A 68 7.46 0.86 16.49
CA LEU A 68 6.60 -0.31 16.26
C LEU A 68 5.60 -0.48 17.41
N GLU A 69 6.06 -0.31 18.65
CA GLU A 69 5.22 -0.49 19.83
C GLU A 69 4.15 0.59 19.97
N GLY A 70 4.44 1.80 19.49
CA GLY A 70 3.46 2.89 19.43
C GLY A 70 2.48 2.77 18.26
N SER A 71 2.79 1.94 17.25
CA SER A 71 2.00 1.79 16.04
C SER A 71 0.92 0.73 16.19
N LEU A 72 -0.35 1.15 16.33
CA LEU A 72 -1.46 0.22 16.49
C LEU A 72 -1.64 -0.67 15.24
N LEU A 73 -1.40 -0.12 14.05
CA LEU A 73 -1.42 -0.88 12.79
C LEU A 73 -0.47 -2.09 12.86
N TRP A 74 0.75 -1.89 13.38
CA TRP A 74 1.71 -2.98 13.51
C TRP A 74 1.21 -4.06 14.48
N LYS A 75 0.75 -3.67 15.67
CA LYS A 75 0.25 -4.61 16.67
C LYS A 75 -0.86 -5.50 16.14
N GLN A 76 -1.82 -4.90 15.44
CA GLN A 76 -2.95 -5.63 14.86
C GLN A 76 -2.52 -6.57 13.72
N VAL A 77 -1.56 -6.15 12.90
CA VAL A 77 -0.99 -6.99 11.83
C VAL A 77 -0.13 -8.11 12.40
N GLU A 78 0.71 -7.82 13.39
CA GLU A 78 1.59 -8.81 14.01
C GLU A 78 0.80 -9.92 14.69
N SER A 79 -0.25 -9.55 15.45
CA SER A 79 -1.13 -10.49 16.16
C SER A 79 -2.09 -11.27 15.24
N ASN A 80 -2.15 -10.97 13.95
CA ASN A 80 -3.13 -11.48 12.97
C ASN A 80 -4.58 -11.06 13.25
N GLU A 81 -4.80 -10.01 14.02
CA GLU A 81 -6.14 -9.44 14.19
C GLU A 81 -6.59 -8.67 12.96
N MET A 82 -5.63 -8.11 12.19
CA MET A 82 -5.87 -7.43 10.92
C MET A 82 -4.93 -7.93 9.81
N PRO A 83 -5.47 -8.16 8.63
CA PRO A 83 -6.88 -8.34 8.24
C PRO A 83 -7.49 -9.61 8.85
N PRO A 84 -8.76 -9.59 9.30
CA PRO A 84 -9.31 -10.70 10.10
C PRO A 84 -9.45 -12.02 9.33
N GLU A 85 -9.79 -11.96 8.05
CA GLU A 85 -10.07 -13.18 7.26
C GLU A 85 -8.82 -13.71 6.54
N ASN A 86 -7.85 -12.85 6.27
CA ASN A 86 -6.67 -13.19 5.48
C ASN A 86 -5.43 -12.47 6.00
N PRO A 87 -4.83 -12.96 7.10
CA PRO A 87 -3.65 -12.35 7.70
C PRO A 87 -2.51 -12.18 6.71
N LEU A 88 -1.70 -11.18 6.91
CA LEU A 88 -0.51 -10.92 6.09
C LEU A 88 0.47 -12.10 6.20
N SER A 89 1.10 -12.42 5.07
CA SER A 89 2.21 -13.36 5.03
C SER A 89 3.41 -12.83 5.83
N LYS A 90 4.34 -13.74 6.15
CA LYS A 90 5.57 -13.35 6.86
C LYS A 90 6.34 -12.26 6.11
N SER A 91 6.45 -12.36 4.80
CA SER A 91 7.16 -11.36 3.98
C SER A 91 6.47 -10.00 3.99
N GLU A 92 5.13 -9.95 3.89
CA GLU A 92 4.36 -8.72 3.99
C GLU A 92 4.53 -8.07 5.37
N LYS A 93 4.49 -8.86 6.45
CA LYS A 93 4.75 -8.37 7.81
C LYS A 93 6.18 -7.83 7.97
N ASP A 94 7.17 -8.53 7.42
CA ASP A 94 8.56 -8.08 7.45
C ASP A 94 8.72 -6.74 6.70
N SER A 95 8.02 -6.54 5.58
CA SER A 95 7.99 -5.26 4.86
C SER A 95 7.35 -4.15 5.69
N PHE A 96 6.20 -4.40 6.33
CA PHE A 96 5.55 -3.43 7.21
C PHE A 96 6.43 -3.05 8.40
N ARG A 97 7.02 -4.05 9.07
CA ARG A 97 7.91 -3.82 10.20
C ARG A 97 9.08 -2.92 9.84
N ARG A 98 9.75 -3.24 8.72
CA ARG A 98 10.86 -2.43 8.21
C ARG A 98 10.42 -1.03 7.85
N TRP A 99 9.32 -0.90 7.12
CA TRP A 99 8.77 0.38 6.71
C TRP A 99 8.51 1.32 7.90
N ILE A 100 7.84 0.82 8.96
CA ILE A 100 7.59 1.60 10.17
C ILE A 100 8.89 1.95 10.88
N SER A 101 9.81 0.96 11.02
CA SER A 101 11.12 1.16 11.64
C SER A 101 12.01 2.15 10.87
N ASP A 102 11.81 2.28 9.56
CA ASP A 102 12.52 3.24 8.70
C ASP A 102 11.83 4.62 8.64
N GLY A 103 10.81 4.83 9.48
CA GLY A 103 10.13 6.11 9.62
C GLY A 103 8.82 6.23 8.86
N ALA A 104 8.22 5.12 8.44
CA ALA A 104 6.90 5.08 7.78
C ALA A 104 6.78 6.07 6.61
N LYS A 105 7.83 6.22 5.82
CA LYS A 105 7.85 7.12 4.67
C LYS A 105 6.76 6.73 3.69
N TRP A 106 6.02 7.72 3.26
CA TRP A 106 4.89 7.55 2.34
C TRP A 106 5.28 8.01 0.94
N GLY A 107 4.73 7.36 -0.07
CA GLY A 107 4.91 7.70 -1.47
C GLY A 107 3.73 8.51 -2.04
N LYS A 108 3.24 8.11 -3.20
CA LYS A 108 2.11 8.79 -3.85
C LYS A 108 0.81 8.63 -3.09
N THR A 109 0.00 9.67 -3.04
CA THR A 109 -1.32 9.68 -2.41
C THR A 109 -2.32 10.47 -3.26
N PRO A 110 -3.63 10.24 -3.10
CA PRO A 110 -4.23 9.20 -2.26
C PRO A 110 -4.07 7.80 -2.86
N LEU A 111 -4.02 6.79 -2.00
CA LEU A 111 -4.17 5.40 -2.43
C LEU A 111 -5.64 5.15 -2.78
N SER A 112 -5.90 4.41 -3.85
CA SER A 112 -7.26 4.08 -4.28
C SER A 112 -7.36 2.61 -4.65
N ARG A 113 -8.43 1.95 -4.21
CA ARG A 113 -8.76 0.59 -4.65
C ARG A 113 -9.07 0.51 -6.16
N PHE A 114 -9.44 1.63 -6.73
CA PHE A 114 -9.84 1.76 -8.14
C PHE A 114 -8.85 2.58 -8.97
N GLY A 115 -7.82 3.14 -8.30
CA GLY A 115 -6.78 3.90 -8.96
C GLY A 115 -5.74 2.98 -9.58
N GLU A 116 -5.52 3.13 -10.87
CA GLU A 116 -4.46 2.45 -11.64
C GLU A 116 -4.51 0.91 -11.55
N SER A 117 -5.69 0.34 -11.77
CA SER A 117 -5.75 -1.06 -12.16
C SER A 117 -4.94 -1.23 -13.44
N THR A 118 -3.85 -1.99 -13.36
CA THR A 118 -3.12 -2.46 -14.56
C THR A 118 -3.95 -3.49 -15.33
N ASP A 119 -5.10 -3.88 -14.80
CA ASP A 119 -6.07 -4.68 -15.53
C ASP A 119 -6.73 -3.80 -16.57
N GLN A 120 -6.40 -4.04 -17.83
CA GLN A 120 -7.00 -3.36 -18.98
C GLN A 120 -8.54 -3.40 -18.99
N ARG A 121 -9.15 -4.26 -18.17
CA ARG A 121 -10.60 -4.39 -18.00
C ARG A 121 -11.21 -3.41 -17.00
N ALA A 122 -10.42 -2.63 -16.29
CA ALA A 122 -10.89 -1.70 -15.25
C ALA A 122 -10.37 -0.27 -15.41
N GLY A 123 -9.67 0.03 -16.50
CA GLY A 123 -9.19 1.38 -16.81
C GLY A 123 -10.29 2.29 -17.35
N SER A 124 -10.05 3.61 -17.34
CA SER A 124 -10.95 4.60 -17.93
C SER A 124 -11.15 4.44 -19.45
N ASP A 125 -10.30 3.66 -20.08
CA ASP A 125 -10.37 3.27 -21.49
C ASP A 125 -11.24 2.02 -21.75
N TRP A 126 -11.82 1.44 -20.68
CA TRP A 126 -12.72 0.32 -20.80
C TRP A 126 -13.92 0.65 -21.69
N TRP A 127 -14.24 -0.26 -22.62
CA TRP A 127 -15.25 -0.02 -23.65
C TRP A 127 -16.61 0.47 -23.12
N SER A 128 -17.05 -0.01 -21.95
CA SER A 128 -18.32 0.39 -21.33
C SER A 128 -18.30 1.78 -20.69
N LEU A 129 -17.11 2.36 -20.48
CA LEU A 129 -16.90 3.71 -19.95
C LEU A 129 -16.63 4.74 -21.06
N GLN A 130 -16.51 4.29 -22.32
CA GLN A 130 -16.33 5.20 -23.42
C GLN A 130 -17.65 5.86 -23.82
N PRO A 131 -17.63 7.13 -24.25
CA PRO A 131 -18.80 7.78 -24.81
C PRO A 131 -19.40 6.96 -25.95
N VAL A 132 -20.70 6.74 -25.92
CA VAL A 132 -21.40 6.01 -26.97
C VAL A 132 -21.26 6.79 -28.29
N GLN A 133 -20.55 6.20 -29.24
CA GLN A 133 -20.43 6.75 -30.59
C GLN A 133 -21.60 6.22 -31.42
N ARG A 134 -22.35 7.13 -32.08
CA ARG A 134 -23.38 6.72 -33.02
C ARG A 134 -22.65 6.15 -34.28
N PRO A 135 -22.88 4.89 -34.64
CA PRO A 135 -22.26 4.36 -35.86
C PRO A 135 -22.76 5.12 -37.09
N SER A 136 -21.87 5.29 -38.06
CA SER A 136 -22.28 5.84 -39.36
C SER A 136 -23.29 4.91 -40.02
N VAL A 137 -24.42 5.47 -40.46
CA VAL A 137 -25.40 4.70 -41.22
C VAL A 137 -24.75 4.31 -42.55
N PRO A 138 -24.70 3.00 -42.86
CA PRO A 138 -24.22 2.61 -44.20
C PRO A 138 -25.09 3.29 -45.26
N SER A 139 -24.48 4.00 -46.18
CA SER A 139 -25.16 4.51 -47.37
C SER A 139 -25.49 3.31 -48.27
N GLY A 140 -26.58 2.61 -47.90
CA GLY A 140 -27.12 1.52 -48.71
C GLY A 140 -27.73 2.09 -49.96
N ALA A 141 -27.29 1.61 -51.09
CA ALA A 141 -27.94 1.86 -52.36
C ALA A 141 -29.38 1.39 -52.29
N VAL A 142 -30.32 2.34 -52.39
CA VAL A 142 -31.71 2.03 -52.67
C VAL A 142 -31.75 1.71 -54.20
N ASN A 143 -31.90 0.43 -54.52
CA ASN A 143 -32.30 0.02 -55.88
C ASN A 143 -33.81 0.09 -56.00
#